data_21bc4bc83e98fdfc99a54cc70cf99930
#
_entry.id   21bc4bc83e98fdfc99a54cc70cf99930
#
_cell.length_a   1.000
_cell.length_b   1.000
_cell.length_c   1.000
_cell.angle_alpha   90.00
_cell.angle_beta   90.00
_cell.angle_gamma   90.00
#
_symmetry.space_group_name_H-M   'P 1'
#
loop_
_entity.id
_entity.type
_entity.pdbx_description
1 polymer ?
#
loop_
_entity_poly.entity_id
_entity_poly.type
_entity_poly.pdbx_seq_one_letter_code
_entity_poly.pdbx_strand_id
1 'polypeptide(L)'
;ETQQRAAELARELVKNLLDVQMQQLEENGLTDRPLYRDVKTMRENIDGLVEAEMTEVVGLLLRAQADQTARRDETFLEARQKIGEVLAGLLAERQNLSRRLRTAEIAAQVRRLIDLETIVRDDTLSLPMQNREQREVRQLATLADQRDARKLYDKLTETLTEARSWGSEIGRAAVDGLALLKASETGEHLSRAAATLETGDFASAAEHEASAIRGLQVLLKK
;
A
#
# COMPACT_ATOMS: atom_id res chain seq x y z
N GLU A 1 22.78 -19.97 20.59
CA GLU A 1 22.01 -18.93 21.32
C GLU A 1 21.39 -17.89 20.38
N THR A 2 22.18 -17.24 19.50
CA THR A 2 21.67 -16.18 18.60
C THR A 2 20.58 -16.69 17.65
N GLN A 3 20.75 -17.87 17.05
CA GLN A 3 19.76 -18.48 16.15
C GLN A 3 18.48 -18.91 16.88
N GLN A 4 18.61 -19.43 18.09
CA GLN A 4 17.46 -19.78 18.93
C GLN A 4 16.64 -18.54 19.28
N ARG A 5 17.31 -17.43 19.65
CA ARG A 5 16.65 -16.17 19.94
C ARG A 5 15.97 -15.58 18.69
N ALA A 6 16.58 -15.69 17.51
CA ALA A 6 15.97 -15.27 16.26
C ALA A 6 14.70 -16.09 15.94
N ALA A 7 14.73 -17.40 16.16
CA ALA A 7 13.55 -18.27 16.02
C ALA A 7 12.43 -17.91 17.00
N GLU A 8 12.77 -17.62 18.26
CA GLU A 8 11.79 -17.17 19.27
C GLU A 8 11.12 -15.86 18.86
N LEU A 9 11.90 -14.85 18.43
CA LEU A 9 11.36 -13.57 17.96
C LEU A 9 10.45 -13.74 16.74
N ALA A 10 10.81 -14.63 15.81
CA ALA A 10 9.97 -14.91 14.66
C ALA A 10 8.64 -15.61 15.06
N ARG A 11 8.68 -16.55 16.01
CA ARG A 11 7.46 -17.16 16.58
C ARG A 11 6.57 -16.13 17.30
N GLU A 12 7.16 -15.23 18.05
CA GLU A 12 6.42 -14.15 18.71
C GLU A 12 5.75 -13.23 17.68
N LEU A 13 6.43 -12.89 16.58
CA LEU A 13 5.85 -12.12 15.49
C LEU A 13 4.61 -12.82 14.89
N VAL A 14 4.72 -14.11 14.59
CA VAL A 14 3.60 -14.89 14.07
C VAL A 14 2.45 -14.88 15.05
N LYS A 15 2.69 -15.28 16.29
CA LYS A 15 1.64 -15.43 17.33
C LYS A 15 0.99 -14.12 17.72
N ASN A 16 1.79 -13.06 17.94
CA ASN A 16 1.30 -11.82 18.52
C ASN A 16 0.80 -10.82 17.50
N LEU A 17 1.18 -10.96 16.23
CA LEU A 17 0.78 -10.05 15.17
C LEU A 17 -0.07 -10.73 14.11
N LEU A 18 0.45 -11.78 13.44
CA LEU A 18 -0.24 -12.37 12.30
C LEU A 18 -1.47 -13.18 12.72
N ASP A 19 -1.38 -13.98 13.78
CA ASP A 19 -2.53 -14.75 14.29
C ASP A 19 -3.64 -13.81 14.80
N VAL A 20 -3.28 -12.73 15.49
CA VAL A 20 -4.24 -11.72 15.95
C VAL A 20 -4.92 -11.01 14.78
N GLN A 21 -4.15 -10.65 13.75
CA GLN A 21 -4.72 -10.04 12.54
C GLN A 21 -5.65 -11.00 11.79
N MET A 22 -5.27 -12.26 11.66
CA MET A 22 -6.14 -13.28 11.05
C MET A 22 -7.44 -13.45 11.83
N GLN A 23 -7.36 -13.57 13.15
CA GLN A 23 -8.53 -13.68 14.01
C GLN A 23 -9.46 -12.47 13.86
N GLN A 24 -8.92 -11.25 13.85
CA GLN A 24 -9.72 -10.04 13.63
C GLN A 24 -10.41 -10.03 12.26
N LEU A 25 -9.74 -10.50 11.22
CA LEU A 25 -10.34 -10.60 9.88
C LEU A 25 -11.44 -11.67 9.83
N GLU A 26 -11.27 -12.79 10.52
CA GLU A 26 -12.27 -13.86 10.66
C GLU A 26 -13.50 -13.38 11.42
N GLU A 27 -13.31 -12.75 12.57
CA GLU A 27 -14.40 -12.21 13.41
C GLU A 27 -15.23 -11.14 12.67
N ASN A 28 -14.60 -10.39 11.76
CA ASN A 28 -15.28 -9.40 10.92
C ASN A 28 -15.83 -9.97 9.59
N GLY A 29 -15.76 -11.29 9.37
CA GLY A 29 -16.26 -11.93 8.14
C GLY A 29 -15.50 -11.56 6.87
N LEU A 30 -14.21 -11.21 6.99
CA LEU A 30 -13.36 -10.73 5.88
C LEU A 30 -12.46 -11.83 5.30
N THR A 31 -12.79 -13.10 5.50
CA THR A 31 -12.00 -14.26 5.06
C THR A 31 -11.86 -14.38 3.53
N ASP A 32 -12.84 -13.86 2.77
CA ASP A 32 -12.79 -13.84 1.30
C ASP A 32 -11.93 -12.70 0.72
N ARG A 33 -11.46 -11.79 1.56
CA ARG A 33 -10.68 -10.63 1.12
C ARG A 33 -9.24 -11.00 0.78
N PRO A 34 -8.64 -10.34 -0.22
CA PRO A 34 -7.22 -10.54 -0.56
C PRO A 34 -6.30 -10.40 0.66
N LEU A 35 -6.59 -9.44 1.54
CA LEU A 35 -5.81 -9.20 2.76
C LEU A 35 -5.72 -10.43 3.67
N TYR A 36 -6.83 -11.17 3.84
CA TYR A 36 -6.81 -12.40 4.66
C TYR A 36 -5.87 -13.45 4.07
N ARG A 37 -5.98 -13.70 2.75
CA ARG A 37 -5.10 -14.64 2.04
C ARG A 37 -3.64 -14.23 2.14
N ASP A 38 -3.38 -12.95 2.07
CA ASP A 38 -2.04 -12.38 2.17
C ASP A 38 -1.43 -12.58 3.55
N VAL A 39 -2.16 -12.27 4.62
CA VAL A 39 -1.71 -12.46 6.01
C VAL A 39 -1.49 -13.95 6.28
N LYS A 40 -2.42 -14.82 5.82
CA LYS A 40 -2.32 -16.26 5.93
C LYS A 40 -1.05 -16.80 5.25
N THR A 41 -0.80 -16.41 4.00
CA THR A 41 0.39 -16.83 3.25
C THR A 41 1.67 -16.40 3.96
N MET A 42 1.74 -15.15 4.45
CA MET A 42 2.89 -14.64 5.19
C MET A 42 3.12 -15.45 6.47
N ARG A 43 2.05 -15.74 7.21
CA ARG A 43 2.11 -16.58 8.41
C ARG A 43 2.68 -17.97 8.09
N GLU A 44 2.13 -18.64 7.08
CA GLU A 44 2.57 -19.98 6.65
C GLU A 44 4.03 -19.99 6.22
N ASN A 45 4.47 -18.97 5.49
CA ASN A 45 5.87 -18.86 5.06
C ASN A 45 6.82 -18.65 6.24
N ILE A 46 6.50 -17.77 7.17
CA ILE A 46 7.33 -17.52 8.36
C ILE A 46 7.35 -18.74 9.27
N ASP A 47 6.21 -19.40 9.49
CA ASP A 47 6.13 -20.66 10.26
C ASP A 47 7.03 -21.73 9.63
N GLY A 48 6.96 -21.91 8.31
CA GLY A 48 7.82 -22.87 7.60
C GLY A 48 9.31 -22.57 7.81
N LEU A 49 9.72 -21.31 7.70
CA LEU A 49 11.11 -20.89 7.93
C LEU A 49 11.55 -21.17 9.38
N VAL A 50 10.67 -20.94 10.37
CA VAL A 50 11.00 -21.12 11.78
C VAL A 50 11.02 -22.60 12.19
N GLU A 51 9.97 -23.34 11.85
CA GLU A 51 9.80 -24.70 12.33
C GLU A 51 10.67 -25.71 11.58
N ALA A 52 10.92 -25.51 10.29
CA ALA A 52 11.78 -26.38 9.50
C ALA A 52 13.22 -25.87 9.42
N GLU A 53 13.41 -24.76 8.71
CA GLU A 53 14.76 -24.30 8.33
C GLU A 53 15.61 -23.84 9.53
N MET A 54 15.06 -23.02 10.43
CA MET A 54 15.82 -22.54 11.60
C MET A 54 16.08 -23.66 12.61
N THR A 55 15.17 -24.63 12.73
CA THR A 55 15.36 -25.80 13.58
C THR A 55 16.48 -26.69 13.03
N GLU A 56 16.54 -26.87 11.71
CA GLU A 56 17.62 -27.58 11.05
C GLU A 56 18.99 -26.91 11.26
N VAL A 57 19.04 -25.58 11.13
CA VAL A 57 20.25 -24.76 11.42
C VAL A 57 20.75 -25.01 12.84
N VAL A 58 19.86 -24.96 13.83
CA VAL A 58 20.22 -25.19 15.24
C VAL A 58 20.77 -26.62 15.41
N GLY A 59 20.13 -27.63 14.79
CA GLY A 59 20.60 -29.03 14.80
C GLY A 59 21.96 -29.20 14.18
N LEU A 60 22.24 -28.57 13.04
CA LEU A 60 23.55 -28.58 12.38
C LEU A 60 24.64 -27.94 13.26
N LEU A 61 24.34 -26.78 13.87
CA LEU A 61 25.31 -26.12 14.75
C LEU A 61 25.62 -26.92 16.00
N LEU A 62 24.62 -27.58 16.61
CA LEU A 62 24.83 -28.47 17.75
C LEU A 62 25.67 -29.70 17.38
N ARG A 63 25.42 -30.31 16.22
CA ARG A 63 26.23 -31.43 15.70
C ARG A 63 27.67 -30.99 15.45
N ALA A 64 27.87 -29.85 14.78
CA ALA A 64 29.20 -29.30 14.54
C ALA A 64 29.95 -28.97 15.83
N GLN A 65 29.26 -28.56 16.90
CA GLN A 65 29.85 -28.30 18.20
C GLN A 65 30.29 -29.60 18.90
N ALA A 66 29.52 -30.67 18.75
CA ALA A 66 29.78 -31.95 19.37
C ALA A 66 30.85 -32.80 18.61
N ASP A 67 31.01 -32.55 17.31
CA ASP A 67 31.92 -33.32 16.45
C ASP A 67 33.37 -32.82 16.59
N GLN A 68 34.29 -33.74 16.88
CA GLN A 68 35.75 -33.48 16.97
C GLN A 68 36.51 -33.94 15.73
N THR A 69 35.82 -34.35 14.67
CA THR A 69 36.38 -34.91 13.46
C THR A 69 36.50 -33.92 12.31
N ALA A 70 37.12 -34.34 11.19
CA ALA A 70 37.21 -33.57 9.95
C ALA A 70 35.83 -33.18 9.36
N ARG A 71 34.76 -33.88 9.75
CA ARG A 71 33.37 -33.58 9.32
C ARG A 71 32.81 -32.30 9.95
N ARG A 72 33.44 -31.81 11.01
CA ARG A 72 33.00 -30.55 11.67
C ARG A 72 32.92 -29.37 10.70
N ASP A 73 33.93 -29.22 9.85
CA ASP A 73 33.99 -28.13 8.88
C ASP A 73 32.93 -28.28 7.80
N GLU A 74 32.64 -29.50 7.35
CA GLU A 74 31.52 -29.75 6.42
C GLU A 74 30.18 -29.40 7.03
N THR A 75 29.92 -29.77 8.29
CA THR A 75 28.69 -29.46 9.02
C THR A 75 28.52 -27.95 9.25
N PHE A 76 29.63 -27.23 9.49
CA PHE A 76 29.59 -25.76 9.57
C PHE A 76 29.27 -25.11 8.22
N LEU A 77 29.80 -25.62 7.13
CA LEU A 77 29.49 -25.14 5.78
C LEU A 77 28.00 -25.32 5.44
N GLU A 78 27.47 -26.52 5.76
CA GLU A 78 26.05 -26.82 5.60
C GLU A 78 25.18 -25.90 6.45
N ALA A 79 25.49 -25.69 7.73
CA ALA A 79 24.80 -24.73 8.59
C ALA A 79 24.83 -23.29 8.04
N ARG A 80 25.99 -22.87 7.50
CA ARG A 80 26.15 -21.56 6.88
C ARG A 80 25.26 -21.39 5.63
N GLN A 81 25.18 -22.41 4.80
CA GLN A 81 24.31 -22.39 3.63
C GLN A 81 22.84 -22.27 4.05
N LYS A 82 22.40 -23.10 5.00
CA LYS A 82 21.04 -23.04 5.55
C LYS A 82 20.69 -21.69 6.18
N ILE A 83 21.62 -21.08 6.91
CA ILE A 83 21.45 -19.71 7.42
C ILE A 83 21.23 -18.72 6.26
N GLY A 84 21.96 -18.88 5.16
CA GLY A 84 21.79 -18.08 3.95
C GLY A 84 20.40 -18.23 3.34
N GLU A 85 19.87 -19.45 3.28
CA GLU A 85 18.52 -19.76 2.78
C GLU A 85 17.43 -19.12 3.67
N VAL A 86 17.53 -19.27 5.00
CA VAL A 86 16.63 -18.64 5.97
C VAL A 86 16.65 -17.11 5.83
N LEU A 87 17.85 -16.52 5.74
CA LEU A 87 17.99 -15.08 5.58
C LEU A 87 17.35 -14.58 4.28
N ALA A 88 17.56 -15.30 3.18
CA ALA A 88 16.94 -14.98 1.90
C ALA A 88 15.41 -15.05 1.98
N GLY A 89 14.86 -16.08 2.64
CA GLY A 89 13.42 -16.22 2.88
C GLY A 89 12.83 -15.06 3.70
N LEU A 90 13.44 -14.71 4.82
CA LEU A 90 13.01 -13.59 5.66
C LEU A 90 13.11 -12.24 4.94
N LEU A 91 14.15 -12.04 4.13
CA LEU A 91 14.29 -10.83 3.30
C LEU A 91 13.20 -10.76 2.22
N ALA A 92 12.83 -11.88 1.62
CA ALA A 92 11.74 -11.96 0.66
C ALA A 92 10.39 -11.57 1.31
N GLU A 93 10.09 -12.12 2.51
CA GLU A 93 8.88 -11.77 3.24
C GLU A 93 8.85 -10.31 3.66
N ARG A 94 9.97 -9.75 4.12
CA ARG A 94 10.09 -8.32 4.42
C ARG A 94 9.83 -7.45 3.18
N GLN A 95 10.33 -7.85 2.02
CA GLN A 95 10.09 -7.14 0.77
C GLN A 95 8.61 -7.21 0.36
N ASN A 96 7.98 -8.39 0.49
CA ASN A 96 6.56 -8.59 0.23
C ASN A 96 5.70 -7.68 1.12
N LEU A 97 5.99 -7.64 2.42
CA LEU A 97 5.30 -6.76 3.36
C LEU A 97 5.47 -5.27 2.98
N SER A 98 6.69 -4.84 2.68
CA SER A 98 6.96 -3.46 2.26
C SER A 98 6.17 -3.08 1.01
N ARG A 99 6.08 -3.98 0.03
CA ARG A 99 5.30 -3.75 -1.20
C ARG A 99 3.82 -3.58 -0.89
N ARG A 100 3.24 -4.43 -0.04
CA ARG A 100 1.83 -4.38 0.35
C ARG A 100 1.48 -3.08 1.08
N LEU A 101 2.32 -2.66 2.03
CA LEU A 101 2.14 -1.39 2.74
C LEU A 101 2.13 -0.20 1.78
N ARG A 102 3.04 -0.16 0.82
CA ARG A 102 3.11 0.91 -0.18
C ARG A 102 1.91 0.91 -1.11
N THR A 103 1.44 -0.26 -1.56
CA THR A 103 0.22 -0.35 -2.38
C THR A 103 -1.02 0.12 -1.61
N ALA A 104 -1.13 -0.27 -0.33
CA ALA A 104 -2.22 0.19 0.54
C ALA A 104 -2.18 1.71 0.75
N GLU A 105 -0.99 2.30 0.88
CA GLU A 105 -0.79 3.75 1.00
C GLU A 105 -1.25 4.48 -0.26
N ILE A 106 -0.87 4.01 -1.45
CA ILE A 106 -1.32 4.58 -2.73
C ILE A 106 -2.85 4.51 -2.83
N ALA A 107 -3.45 3.36 -2.52
CA ALA A 107 -4.90 3.22 -2.52
C ALA A 107 -5.60 4.16 -1.52
N ALA A 108 -5.00 4.39 -0.35
CA ALA A 108 -5.50 5.35 0.63
C ALA A 108 -5.40 6.81 0.13
N GLN A 109 -4.32 7.16 -0.57
CA GLN A 109 -4.19 8.48 -1.20
C GLN A 109 -5.27 8.70 -2.26
N VAL A 110 -5.52 7.70 -3.12
CA VAL A 110 -6.58 7.78 -4.14
C VAL A 110 -7.95 7.95 -3.50
N ARG A 111 -8.29 7.18 -2.45
CA ARG A 111 -9.57 7.30 -1.73
C ARG A 111 -9.72 8.69 -1.13
N ARG A 112 -8.71 9.19 -0.42
CA ARG A 112 -8.73 10.54 0.17
C ARG A 112 -8.97 11.61 -0.87
N LEU A 113 -8.39 11.48 -2.06
CA LEU A 113 -8.59 12.42 -3.16
C LEU A 113 -10.01 12.33 -3.72
N ILE A 114 -10.57 11.14 -3.88
CA ILE A 114 -11.98 10.94 -4.28
C ILE A 114 -12.92 11.56 -3.27
N ASP A 115 -12.68 11.35 -1.98
CA ASP A 115 -13.52 11.88 -0.90
C ASP A 115 -13.49 13.42 -0.89
N LEU A 116 -12.31 14.02 -1.00
CA LEU A 116 -12.16 15.48 -1.07
C LEU A 116 -12.85 16.05 -2.31
N GLU A 117 -12.62 15.50 -3.50
CA GLU A 117 -13.27 15.93 -4.73
C GLU A 117 -14.80 15.77 -4.70
N THR A 118 -15.29 14.75 -4.00
CA THR A 118 -16.73 14.58 -3.81
C THR A 118 -17.32 15.70 -2.95
N ILE A 119 -16.63 16.06 -1.87
CA ILE A 119 -17.04 17.20 -1.02
C ILE A 119 -17.01 18.51 -1.82
N VAL A 120 -15.92 18.77 -2.55
CA VAL A 120 -15.77 19.97 -3.39
C VAL A 120 -16.90 20.06 -4.41
N ARG A 121 -17.22 18.96 -5.11
CA ARG A 121 -18.32 18.92 -6.08
C ARG A 121 -19.68 19.22 -5.43
N ASP A 122 -19.96 18.62 -4.29
CA ASP A 122 -21.23 18.81 -3.60
C ASP A 122 -21.35 20.28 -3.09
N ASP A 123 -20.26 20.86 -2.61
CA ASP A 123 -20.20 22.29 -2.28
C ASP A 123 -20.40 23.16 -3.53
N THR A 124 -19.71 22.86 -4.64
CA THR A 124 -19.86 23.56 -5.93
C THR A 124 -21.34 23.58 -6.39
N LEU A 125 -22.00 22.43 -6.35
CA LEU A 125 -23.42 22.30 -6.71
C LEU A 125 -24.34 23.10 -5.78
N SER A 126 -23.95 23.34 -4.55
CA SER A 126 -24.73 24.13 -3.57
C SER A 126 -24.59 25.63 -3.77
N LEU A 127 -23.54 26.14 -4.39
CA LEU A 127 -23.23 27.59 -4.53
C LEU A 127 -24.35 28.41 -5.20
N PRO A 128 -24.98 27.93 -6.30
CA PRO A 128 -26.04 28.68 -6.96
C PRO A 128 -27.28 28.94 -6.07
N MET A 129 -27.52 28.10 -5.06
CA MET A 129 -28.67 28.18 -4.17
C MET A 129 -28.47 29.16 -3.02
N GLN A 130 -27.26 29.70 -2.84
CA GLN A 130 -26.90 30.57 -1.73
C GLN A 130 -27.12 32.04 -2.09
N ASN A 131 -27.38 32.89 -1.08
CA ASN A 131 -27.37 34.33 -1.28
C ASN A 131 -25.97 34.82 -1.67
N ARG A 132 -25.88 36.03 -2.24
CA ARG A 132 -24.65 36.56 -2.83
C ARG A 132 -23.45 36.54 -1.84
N GLU A 133 -23.68 37.05 -0.63
CA GLU A 133 -22.62 37.20 0.37
C GLU A 133 -22.07 35.83 0.84
N GLN A 134 -22.99 34.94 1.16
CA GLN A 134 -22.61 33.56 1.55
C GLN A 134 -21.91 32.79 0.41
N ARG A 135 -22.38 32.98 -0.81
CA ARG A 135 -21.81 32.35 -2.00
C ARG A 135 -20.36 32.79 -2.25
N GLU A 136 -20.06 34.08 -2.15
CA GLU A 136 -18.70 34.61 -2.35
C GLU A 136 -17.73 34.01 -1.34
N VAL A 137 -18.09 33.94 -0.05
CA VAL A 137 -17.26 33.34 1.00
C VAL A 137 -17.07 31.85 0.76
N ARG A 138 -18.16 31.15 0.43
CA ARG A 138 -18.11 29.69 0.23
C ARG A 138 -17.37 29.30 -1.05
N GLN A 139 -17.51 30.06 -2.12
CA GLN A 139 -16.78 29.91 -3.36
C GLN A 139 -15.25 29.97 -3.11
N LEU A 140 -14.77 30.92 -2.30
CA LEU A 140 -13.36 31.02 -1.95
C LEU A 140 -12.86 29.79 -1.16
N ALA A 141 -13.68 29.27 -0.24
CA ALA A 141 -13.36 28.06 0.50
C ALA A 141 -13.29 26.83 -0.44
N THR A 142 -14.34 26.63 -1.26
CA THR A 142 -14.40 25.53 -2.23
C THR A 142 -13.23 25.59 -3.21
N LEU A 143 -12.83 26.78 -3.67
CA LEU A 143 -11.68 26.99 -4.53
C LEU A 143 -10.36 26.62 -3.83
N ALA A 144 -10.24 26.90 -2.53
CA ALA A 144 -9.08 26.49 -1.74
C ALA A 144 -9.00 24.96 -1.64
N ASP A 145 -10.12 24.30 -1.36
CA ASP A 145 -10.22 22.84 -1.30
C ASP A 145 -9.91 22.19 -2.65
N GLN A 146 -10.40 22.78 -3.76
CA GLN A 146 -10.08 22.34 -5.13
C GLN A 146 -8.57 22.43 -5.42
N ARG A 147 -7.92 23.49 -4.96
CA ARG A 147 -6.47 23.64 -5.09
C ARG A 147 -5.70 22.63 -4.25
N ASP A 148 -6.22 22.27 -3.10
CA ASP A 148 -5.61 21.23 -2.24
C ASP A 148 -5.82 19.84 -2.84
N ALA A 149 -6.97 19.56 -3.45
CA ALA A 149 -7.19 18.34 -4.23
C ALA A 149 -6.17 18.22 -5.38
N ARG A 150 -5.89 19.33 -6.09
CA ARG A 150 -4.87 19.36 -7.12
C ARG A 150 -3.47 19.02 -6.57
N LYS A 151 -3.07 19.57 -5.44
CA LYS A 151 -1.77 19.25 -4.80
C LYS A 151 -1.70 17.77 -4.40
N LEU A 152 -2.78 17.21 -3.87
CA LEU A 152 -2.86 15.78 -3.54
C LEU A 152 -2.73 14.89 -4.78
N TYR A 153 -3.33 15.30 -5.90
CA TYR A 153 -3.18 14.62 -7.19
C TYR A 153 -1.72 14.66 -7.69
N ASP A 154 -1.06 15.81 -7.59
CA ASP A 154 0.34 15.93 -7.98
C ASP A 154 1.24 15.03 -7.12
N LYS A 155 0.99 14.95 -5.80
CA LYS A 155 1.67 14.02 -4.90
C LYS A 155 1.39 12.55 -5.23
N LEU A 156 0.16 12.20 -5.58
CA LEU A 156 -0.21 10.85 -6.03
C LEU A 156 0.56 10.46 -7.30
N THR A 157 0.63 11.35 -8.29
CA THR A 157 1.36 11.09 -9.55
C THR A 157 2.87 10.97 -9.32
N GLU A 158 3.44 11.74 -8.39
CA GLU A 158 4.82 11.60 -7.94
C GLU A 158 5.05 10.23 -7.30
N THR A 159 4.21 9.81 -6.35
CA THR A 159 4.27 8.49 -5.69
C THR A 159 4.17 7.34 -6.71
N LEU A 160 3.27 7.44 -7.69
CA LEU A 160 3.15 6.45 -8.77
C LEU A 160 4.40 6.44 -9.68
N THR A 161 4.99 7.61 -9.92
CA THR A 161 6.23 7.73 -10.72
C THR A 161 7.40 7.07 -10.00
N GLU A 162 7.52 7.23 -8.69
CA GLU A 162 8.51 6.52 -7.89
C GLU A 162 8.25 5.01 -7.88
N ALA A 163 6.98 4.61 -7.70
CA ALA A 163 6.57 3.21 -7.69
C ALA A 163 6.92 2.47 -8.99
N ARG A 164 6.99 3.15 -10.12
CA ARG A 164 7.43 2.59 -11.40
C ARG A 164 8.82 1.94 -11.31
N SER A 165 9.70 2.48 -10.47
CA SER A 165 11.07 1.99 -10.29
C SER A 165 11.18 0.78 -9.36
N TRP A 166 10.10 0.39 -8.65
CA TRP A 166 10.16 -0.67 -7.64
C TRP A 166 10.23 -2.09 -8.22
N GLY A 167 10.19 -2.24 -9.55
CA GLY A 167 10.22 -3.55 -10.23
C GLY A 167 8.95 -4.36 -10.01
N SER A 168 8.85 -5.54 -10.63
CA SER A 168 7.73 -6.47 -10.44
C SER A 168 6.36 -5.95 -10.91
N GLU A 169 5.28 -6.56 -10.41
CA GLU A 169 3.89 -6.21 -10.72
C GLU A 169 3.50 -4.80 -10.30
N ILE A 170 4.01 -4.31 -9.17
CA ILE A 170 3.68 -2.97 -8.67
C ILE A 170 4.21 -1.89 -9.61
N GLY A 171 5.43 -2.05 -10.11
CA GLY A 171 5.99 -1.11 -11.08
C GLY A 171 5.15 -1.06 -12.37
N ARG A 172 4.68 -2.21 -12.85
CA ARG A 172 3.76 -2.29 -14.01
C ARG A 172 2.41 -1.64 -13.71
N ALA A 173 1.80 -1.98 -12.57
CA ALA A 173 0.55 -1.37 -12.14
C ALA A 173 0.65 0.16 -12.00
N ALA A 174 1.78 0.67 -11.52
CA ALA A 174 2.03 2.12 -11.44
C ALA A 174 2.13 2.78 -12.82
N VAL A 175 2.79 2.12 -13.80
CA VAL A 175 2.83 2.59 -15.20
C VAL A 175 1.42 2.62 -15.79
N ASP A 176 0.65 1.55 -15.61
CA ASP A 176 -0.73 1.45 -16.09
C ASP A 176 -1.62 2.52 -15.43
N GLY A 177 -1.44 2.74 -14.12
CA GLY A 177 -2.14 3.78 -13.37
C GLY A 177 -1.86 5.19 -13.88
N LEU A 178 -0.59 5.52 -14.12
CA LEU A 178 -0.19 6.81 -14.73
C LEU A 178 -0.76 6.98 -16.13
N ALA A 179 -0.72 5.93 -16.95
CA ALA A 179 -1.30 5.95 -18.30
C ALA A 179 -2.82 6.17 -18.25
N LEU A 180 -3.52 5.55 -17.30
CA LEU A 180 -4.94 5.71 -17.09
C LEU A 180 -5.30 7.14 -16.64
N LEU A 181 -4.58 7.71 -15.66
CA LEU A 181 -4.79 9.10 -15.22
C LEU A 181 -4.57 10.10 -16.34
N LYS A 182 -3.60 9.84 -17.21
CA LYS A 182 -3.35 10.63 -18.42
C LYS A 182 -4.48 10.47 -19.45
N ALA A 183 -4.91 9.25 -19.73
CA ALA A 183 -5.95 8.97 -20.72
C ALA A 183 -7.33 9.52 -20.29
N SER A 184 -7.62 9.55 -18.99
CA SER A 184 -8.83 10.15 -18.42
C SER A 184 -8.73 11.66 -18.21
N GLU A 185 -7.61 12.28 -18.59
CA GLU A 185 -7.35 13.73 -18.39
C GLU A 185 -7.63 14.23 -16.97
N THR A 186 -7.48 13.33 -15.96
CA THR A 186 -7.87 13.62 -14.57
C THR A 186 -7.23 14.91 -14.04
N GLY A 187 -5.92 15.09 -14.28
CA GLY A 187 -5.21 16.30 -13.87
C GLY A 187 -5.68 17.58 -14.58
N GLU A 188 -6.10 17.47 -15.84
CA GLU A 188 -6.68 18.61 -16.57
C GLU A 188 -8.07 18.96 -16.05
N HIS A 189 -8.88 17.96 -15.76
CA HIS A 189 -10.21 18.16 -15.17
C HIS A 189 -10.10 18.89 -13.82
N LEU A 190 -9.19 18.49 -12.93
CA LEU A 190 -8.92 19.20 -11.67
C LEU A 190 -8.54 20.67 -11.87
N SER A 191 -7.72 20.95 -12.89
CA SER A 191 -7.28 22.31 -13.20
C SER A 191 -8.41 23.16 -13.81
N ARG A 192 -9.22 22.56 -14.71
CA ARG A 192 -10.38 23.22 -15.32
C ARG A 192 -11.48 23.49 -14.29
N ALA A 193 -11.71 22.56 -13.35
CA ALA A 193 -12.62 22.78 -12.24
C ALA A 193 -12.26 24.04 -11.44
N ALA A 194 -10.99 24.19 -11.05
CA ALA A 194 -10.53 25.39 -10.36
C ALA A 194 -10.77 26.68 -11.17
N ALA A 195 -10.43 26.66 -12.47
CA ALA A 195 -10.59 27.82 -13.34
C ALA A 195 -12.07 28.22 -13.55
N THR A 196 -12.96 27.25 -13.70
CA THR A 196 -14.41 27.51 -13.85
C THR A 196 -15.04 27.95 -12.53
N LEU A 197 -14.58 27.44 -11.38
CA LEU A 197 -14.96 27.94 -10.07
C LEU A 197 -14.57 29.42 -9.87
N GLU A 198 -13.38 29.84 -10.31
CA GLU A 198 -12.93 31.23 -10.23
C GLU A 198 -13.83 32.18 -11.04
N THR A 199 -14.29 31.75 -12.21
CA THR A 199 -15.18 32.54 -13.07
C THR A 199 -16.64 32.48 -12.66
N GLY A 200 -17.02 31.62 -11.71
CA GLY A 200 -18.38 31.44 -11.25
C GLY A 200 -19.24 30.55 -12.15
N ASP A 201 -18.63 29.82 -13.08
CA ASP A 201 -19.30 28.75 -13.86
C ASP A 201 -19.37 27.47 -13.07
N PHE A 202 -20.24 27.40 -12.09
CA PHE A 202 -20.37 26.28 -11.17
C PHE A 202 -20.85 25.00 -11.83
N ALA A 203 -21.62 25.10 -12.92
CA ALA A 203 -22.10 23.93 -13.65
C ALA A 203 -20.94 23.21 -14.34
N SER A 204 -20.12 23.94 -15.10
CA SER A 204 -18.93 23.38 -15.75
C SER A 204 -17.90 22.90 -14.74
N ALA A 205 -17.75 23.59 -13.59
CA ALA A 205 -16.87 23.15 -12.53
C ALA A 205 -17.27 21.77 -12.00
N ALA A 206 -18.55 21.59 -11.64
CA ALA A 206 -19.07 20.31 -11.15
C ALA A 206 -18.95 19.17 -12.17
N GLU A 207 -19.07 19.45 -13.48
CA GLU A 207 -18.85 18.45 -14.52
C GLU A 207 -17.37 18.01 -14.60
N HIS A 208 -16.44 18.94 -14.45
CA HIS A 208 -15.01 18.65 -14.41
C HIS A 208 -14.65 17.85 -13.15
N GLU A 209 -15.14 18.24 -11.98
CA GLU A 209 -14.96 17.50 -10.72
C GLU A 209 -15.51 16.08 -10.82
N ALA A 210 -16.69 15.88 -11.39
CA ALA A 210 -17.26 14.55 -11.62
C ALA A 210 -16.40 13.71 -12.59
N SER A 211 -15.76 14.34 -13.58
CA SER A 211 -14.88 13.65 -14.52
C SER A 211 -13.58 13.23 -13.84
N ALA A 212 -13.00 14.09 -13.00
CA ALA A 212 -11.83 13.76 -12.19
C ALA A 212 -12.12 12.59 -11.24
N ILE A 213 -13.25 12.63 -10.52
CA ILE A 213 -13.70 11.54 -9.63
C ILE A 213 -13.80 10.22 -10.41
N ARG A 214 -14.38 10.20 -11.61
CA ARG A 214 -14.49 8.98 -12.43
C ARG A 214 -13.11 8.43 -12.79
N GLY A 215 -12.16 9.26 -13.19
CA GLY A 215 -10.78 8.86 -13.50
C GLY A 215 -10.11 8.21 -12.29
N LEU A 216 -10.23 8.81 -11.10
CA LEU A 216 -9.68 8.28 -9.84
C LEU A 216 -10.36 6.97 -9.41
N GLN A 217 -11.68 6.84 -9.59
CA GLN A 217 -12.41 5.60 -9.29
C GLN A 217 -11.98 4.44 -10.18
N VAL A 218 -11.66 4.69 -11.45
CA VAL A 218 -11.13 3.66 -12.36
C VAL A 218 -9.73 3.23 -11.90
N LEU A 219 -8.90 4.18 -11.48
CA LEU A 219 -7.58 3.87 -10.91
C LEU A 219 -7.69 2.98 -9.65
N LEU A 220 -8.64 3.27 -8.76
CA LEU A 220 -8.81 2.53 -7.50
C LEU A 220 -9.26 1.07 -7.71
N LYS A 221 -9.83 0.73 -8.86
CA LYS A 221 -10.30 -0.62 -9.21
C LYS A 221 -9.19 -1.50 -9.82
N LYS A 222 -8.07 -0.90 -10.15
CA LYS A 222 -6.88 -1.57 -10.72
C LYS A 222 -5.93 -2.06 -9.65
#